data_41e4c1ec22846916286c1d28ceda609c
#
_entry.id   41e4c1ec22846916286c1d28ceda609c
#
_cell.length_a   1.000
_cell.length_b   1.000
_cell.length_c   1.000
_cell.angle_alpha   90.00
_cell.angle_beta   90.00
_cell.angle_gamma   90.00
#
_symmetry.space_group_name_H-M   'P 1'
#
loop_
_entity.id
_entity.type
_entity.pdbx_description
1 polymer ?
#
loop_
_entity_poly.entity_id
_entity_poly.type
_entity_poly.pdbx_seq_one_letter_code
_entity_poly.pdbx_strand_id
1 'polypeptide(L)'
;MPENQQRVAIVTGAARGIGAAVAKRLAADGMAVGVLDLDADSCKDTVQAIESAGGRALAVGADVSQEDQVQAAVDAVATELGPPTVLVNNAGILRDNLLFKMSAEDWDQVLGVHLRGAFLMTKAAQKHMVDANYGRIINLSSSSALGNRGQANYSAAKAGMQGFTKTLAKELGRYSITANSVAPGFIVTDMTAATAARVKMSFEDFQAAAAKQIAVGRVGQPEDVAHTISYLASDGAGYVSGQVIYVAGGPLN
;
A
#
# COMPACT_ATOMS: atom_id res chain seq x y z
N MET A 1 -13.06 -5.52 -20.96
CA MET A 1 -13.24 -4.06 -21.06
C MET A 1 -13.05 -3.65 -22.52
N PRO A 2 -13.70 -2.57 -23.00
CA PRO A 2 -13.34 -2.02 -24.32
C PRO A 2 -11.85 -1.69 -24.31
N GLU A 3 -11.13 -2.01 -25.37
CA GLU A 3 -9.65 -1.88 -25.50
C GLU A 3 -9.10 -0.44 -25.30
N ASN A 4 -9.96 0.56 -25.04
CA ASN A 4 -9.60 1.98 -24.99
C ASN A 4 -9.96 2.69 -23.68
N GLN A 5 -10.36 1.99 -22.62
CA GLN A 5 -10.71 2.67 -21.35
C GLN A 5 -9.49 2.73 -20.43
N GLN A 6 -9.02 3.95 -20.11
CA GLN A 6 -7.97 4.19 -19.13
C GLN A 6 -8.34 3.55 -17.79
N ARG A 7 -7.46 2.72 -17.22
CA ARG A 7 -7.65 2.13 -15.90
C ARG A 7 -7.53 3.17 -14.81
N VAL A 8 -8.27 2.96 -13.74
CA VAL A 8 -8.24 3.82 -12.55
C VAL A 8 -7.69 3.03 -11.38
N ALA A 9 -6.68 3.60 -10.73
CA ALA A 9 -6.08 3.07 -9.52
C ALA A 9 -6.42 3.97 -8.32
N ILE A 10 -6.61 3.38 -7.13
CA ILE A 10 -6.60 4.09 -5.85
C ILE A 10 -5.38 3.62 -5.07
N VAL A 11 -4.58 4.57 -4.58
CA VAL A 11 -3.44 4.30 -3.70
C VAL A 11 -3.66 5.03 -2.38
N THR A 12 -3.74 4.28 -1.27
CA THR A 12 -3.92 4.85 0.06
C THR A 12 -2.58 5.14 0.73
N GLY A 13 -2.51 6.18 1.58
CA GLY A 13 -1.26 6.64 2.17
C GLY A 13 -0.29 7.17 1.10
N ALA A 14 -0.82 7.89 0.10
CA ALA A 14 -0.11 8.22 -1.13
C ALA A 14 0.46 9.65 -1.17
N ALA A 15 0.40 10.39 -0.07
CA ALA A 15 1.00 11.72 0.03
C ALA A 15 2.55 11.66 -0.08
N ARG A 16 3.18 10.59 0.41
CA ARG A 16 4.65 10.45 0.48
C ARG A 16 5.13 9.00 0.47
N GLY A 17 6.44 8.82 0.49
CA GLY A 17 7.08 7.51 0.65
C GLY A 17 6.68 6.49 -0.42
N ILE A 18 6.43 5.25 0.01
CA ILE A 18 6.06 4.15 -0.89
C ILE A 18 4.79 4.47 -1.67
N GLY A 19 3.75 5.00 -1.00
CA GLY A 19 2.47 5.32 -1.64
C GLY A 19 2.62 6.35 -2.76
N ALA A 20 3.39 7.40 -2.55
CA ALA A 20 3.65 8.41 -3.57
C ALA A 20 4.44 7.84 -4.77
N ALA A 21 5.47 7.00 -4.52
CA ALA A 21 6.22 6.34 -5.57
C ALA A 21 5.33 5.39 -6.38
N VAL A 22 4.44 4.65 -5.72
CA VAL A 22 3.46 3.77 -6.37
C VAL A 22 2.47 4.57 -7.22
N ALA A 23 1.91 5.67 -6.67
CA ALA A 23 0.97 6.51 -7.40
C ALA A 23 1.59 7.08 -8.69
N LYS A 24 2.80 7.63 -8.59
CA LYS A 24 3.57 8.14 -9.73
C LYS A 24 3.87 7.04 -10.76
N ARG A 25 4.24 5.86 -10.30
CA ARG A 25 4.54 4.73 -11.17
C ARG A 25 3.31 4.23 -11.92
N LEU A 26 2.18 4.04 -11.25
CA LEU A 26 0.93 3.61 -11.90
C LEU A 26 0.42 4.66 -12.90
N ALA A 27 0.60 5.94 -12.60
CA ALA A 27 0.30 7.01 -13.57
C ALA A 27 1.21 6.95 -14.81
N ALA A 28 2.51 6.70 -14.63
CA ALA A 28 3.45 6.49 -15.74
C ALA A 28 3.14 5.24 -16.56
N ASP A 29 2.51 4.23 -15.95
CA ASP A 29 2.00 3.04 -16.64
C ASP A 29 0.65 3.31 -17.36
N GLY A 30 0.18 4.58 -17.40
CA GLY A 30 -1.00 5.02 -18.13
C GLY A 30 -2.32 4.98 -17.35
N MET A 31 -2.31 4.75 -16.06
CA MET A 31 -3.52 4.76 -15.22
C MET A 31 -3.87 6.17 -14.77
N ALA A 32 -5.16 6.46 -14.55
CA ALA A 32 -5.58 7.58 -13.73
C ALA A 32 -5.54 7.18 -12.26
N VAL A 33 -5.07 8.07 -11.36
CA VAL A 33 -4.76 7.69 -9.98
C VAL A 33 -5.48 8.55 -8.96
N GLY A 34 -6.33 7.95 -8.12
CA GLY A 34 -6.79 8.52 -6.86
C GLY A 34 -5.66 8.44 -5.82
N VAL A 35 -5.08 9.59 -5.51
CA VAL A 35 -4.02 9.76 -4.50
C VAL A 35 -4.71 10.05 -3.17
N LEU A 36 -4.81 9.05 -2.30
CA LEU A 36 -5.58 9.13 -1.06
C LEU A 36 -4.67 9.17 0.16
N ASP A 37 -4.91 10.14 1.04
CA ASP A 37 -4.30 10.23 2.37
C ASP A 37 -5.31 10.82 3.37
N LEU A 38 -4.95 10.99 4.64
CA LEU A 38 -5.82 11.60 5.67
C LEU A 38 -6.34 12.98 5.28
N ASP A 39 -5.51 13.75 4.60
CA ASP A 39 -5.82 15.11 4.14
C ASP A 39 -5.50 15.22 2.64
N ALA A 40 -6.45 15.69 1.85
CA ALA A 40 -6.29 15.91 0.43
C ALA A 40 -5.17 16.92 0.11
N ASP A 41 -4.98 17.92 0.97
CA ASP A 41 -3.93 18.93 0.79
C ASP A 41 -2.53 18.31 0.86
N SER A 42 -2.34 17.29 1.67
CA SER A 42 -1.08 16.55 1.77
C SER A 42 -0.72 15.78 0.47
N CYS A 43 -1.70 15.49 -0.37
CA CYS A 43 -1.53 14.77 -1.64
C CYS A 43 -1.06 15.67 -2.80
N LYS A 44 -1.06 17.00 -2.63
CA LYS A 44 -0.83 17.97 -3.71
C LYS A 44 0.49 17.76 -4.46
N ASP A 45 1.57 17.51 -3.74
CA ASP A 45 2.90 17.32 -4.36
C ASP A 45 2.92 16.05 -5.24
N THR A 46 2.27 14.97 -4.79
CA THR A 46 2.17 13.73 -5.57
C THR A 46 1.30 13.92 -6.81
N VAL A 47 0.15 14.59 -6.66
CA VAL A 47 -0.77 14.90 -7.78
C VAL A 47 -0.06 15.80 -8.80
N GLN A 48 0.56 16.90 -8.36
CA GLN A 48 1.29 17.81 -9.23
C GLN A 48 2.42 17.11 -9.99
N ALA A 49 3.15 16.20 -9.34
CA ALA A 49 4.19 15.43 -10.02
C ALA A 49 3.62 14.52 -11.11
N ILE A 50 2.46 13.90 -10.88
CA ILE A 50 1.77 13.06 -11.87
C ILE A 50 1.28 13.92 -13.05
N GLU A 51 0.62 15.04 -12.78
CA GLU A 51 0.08 15.93 -13.81
C GLU A 51 1.18 16.58 -14.64
N SER A 52 2.28 17.00 -14.00
CA SER A 52 3.46 17.55 -14.68
C SER A 52 4.12 16.53 -15.63
N ALA A 53 3.96 15.24 -15.36
CA ALA A 53 4.40 14.16 -16.25
C ALA A 53 3.35 13.76 -17.32
N GLY A 54 2.23 14.48 -17.40
CA GLY A 54 1.14 14.24 -18.37
C GLY A 54 0.14 13.17 -17.93
N GLY A 55 0.20 12.70 -16.69
CA GLY A 55 -0.77 11.76 -16.10
C GLY A 55 -2.03 12.47 -15.60
N ARG A 56 -3.01 11.66 -15.16
CA ARG A 56 -4.25 12.14 -14.50
C ARG A 56 -4.26 11.68 -13.06
N ALA A 57 -4.50 12.58 -12.12
CA ALA A 57 -4.62 12.25 -10.72
C ALA A 57 -5.72 13.07 -10.02
N LEU A 58 -6.21 12.56 -8.89
CA LEU A 58 -7.16 13.23 -8.01
C LEU A 58 -6.67 13.11 -6.57
N ALA A 59 -6.51 14.23 -5.87
CA ALA A 59 -6.24 14.25 -4.44
C ALA A 59 -7.52 13.95 -3.67
N VAL A 60 -7.47 12.99 -2.74
CA VAL A 60 -8.62 12.58 -1.92
C VAL A 60 -8.22 12.51 -0.46
N GLY A 61 -9.01 13.16 0.42
CA GLY A 61 -8.83 13.10 1.87
C GLY A 61 -9.78 12.08 2.48
N ALA A 62 -9.25 11.09 3.22
CA ALA A 62 -10.06 10.14 3.99
C ALA A 62 -9.23 9.40 5.04
N ASP A 63 -9.80 9.23 6.23
CA ASP A 63 -9.34 8.24 7.18
C ASP A 63 -9.84 6.85 6.75
N VAL A 64 -8.93 5.98 6.34
CA VAL A 64 -9.26 4.62 5.88
C VAL A 64 -9.89 3.75 6.97
N SER A 65 -9.79 4.14 8.24
CA SER A 65 -10.44 3.44 9.35
C SER A 65 -11.93 3.79 9.50
N GLN A 66 -12.44 4.80 8.76
CA GLN A 66 -13.83 5.29 8.83
C GLN A 66 -14.60 4.88 7.57
N GLU A 67 -15.65 4.07 7.75
CA GLU A 67 -16.38 3.45 6.63
C GLU A 67 -17.06 4.47 5.71
N ASP A 68 -17.66 5.52 6.29
CA ASP A 68 -18.31 6.61 5.57
C ASP A 68 -17.33 7.42 4.73
N GLN A 69 -16.16 7.74 5.28
CA GLN A 69 -15.11 8.46 4.55
C GLN A 69 -14.54 7.61 3.41
N VAL A 70 -14.32 6.32 3.65
CA VAL A 70 -13.85 5.37 2.62
C VAL A 70 -14.86 5.29 1.48
N GLN A 71 -16.15 5.15 1.77
CA GLN A 71 -17.17 5.09 0.72
C GLN A 71 -17.20 6.39 -0.10
N ALA A 72 -17.21 7.54 0.57
CA ALA A 72 -17.19 8.85 -0.10
C ALA A 72 -15.93 9.02 -0.98
N ALA A 73 -14.77 8.56 -0.50
CA ALA A 73 -13.51 8.64 -1.25
C ALA A 73 -13.54 7.78 -2.53
N VAL A 74 -14.03 6.55 -2.43
CA VAL A 74 -14.14 5.65 -3.59
C VAL A 74 -15.14 6.20 -4.61
N ASP A 75 -16.28 6.73 -4.13
CA ASP A 75 -17.31 7.34 -4.99
C ASP A 75 -16.79 8.60 -5.71
N ALA A 76 -16.00 9.43 -5.02
CA ALA A 76 -15.35 10.60 -5.63
C ALA A 76 -14.39 10.19 -6.75
N VAL A 77 -13.52 9.20 -6.51
CA VAL A 77 -12.63 8.68 -7.54
C VAL A 77 -13.41 8.09 -8.72
N ALA A 78 -14.47 7.33 -8.45
CA ALA A 78 -15.29 6.73 -9.49
C ALA A 78 -15.98 7.79 -10.36
N THR A 79 -16.40 8.90 -9.78
CA THR A 79 -17.06 10.01 -10.47
C THR A 79 -16.07 10.82 -11.32
N GLU A 80 -14.91 11.17 -10.77
CA GLU A 80 -13.96 12.11 -11.40
C GLU A 80 -12.99 11.41 -12.38
N LEU A 81 -12.54 10.21 -12.05
CA LEU A 81 -11.56 9.49 -12.85
C LEU A 81 -12.16 8.29 -13.59
N GLY A 82 -13.27 7.75 -13.10
CA GLY A 82 -13.90 6.53 -13.57
C GLY A 82 -13.80 5.38 -12.56
N PRO A 83 -14.45 4.24 -12.84
CA PRO A 83 -14.54 3.11 -11.90
C PRO A 83 -13.15 2.54 -11.55
N PRO A 84 -12.77 2.50 -10.26
CA PRO A 84 -11.47 1.99 -9.84
C PRO A 84 -11.39 0.47 -10.02
N THR A 85 -10.39 0.03 -10.78
CA THR A 85 -10.11 -1.39 -11.03
C THR A 85 -8.78 -1.84 -10.46
N VAL A 86 -7.99 -0.92 -9.91
CA VAL A 86 -6.75 -1.21 -9.18
C VAL A 86 -6.82 -0.56 -7.80
N LEU A 87 -6.55 -1.33 -6.75
CA LEU A 87 -6.50 -0.84 -5.38
C LEU A 87 -5.18 -1.22 -4.74
N VAL A 88 -4.48 -0.22 -4.21
CA VAL A 88 -3.26 -0.41 -3.42
C VAL A 88 -3.51 0.05 -1.99
N ASN A 89 -3.68 -0.90 -1.08
CA ASN A 89 -3.84 -0.67 0.35
C ASN A 89 -2.45 -0.48 0.99
N ASN A 90 -1.95 0.76 0.99
CA ASN A 90 -0.64 1.12 1.50
C ASN A 90 -0.70 1.96 2.79
N ALA A 91 -1.80 2.63 3.10
CA ALA A 91 -1.95 3.45 4.31
C ALA A 91 -1.52 2.70 5.57
N GLY A 92 -0.77 3.37 6.43
CA GLY A 92 -0.26 2.74 7.64
C GLY A 92 0.43 3.69 8.59
N ILE A 93 0.44 3.30 9.86
CA ILE A 93 1.06 4.03 10.97
C ILE A 93 1.92 3.09 11.81
N LEU A 94 2.84 3.65 12.59
CA LEU A 94 3.59 2.94 13.62
C LEU A 94 3.20 3.44 15.01
N ARG A 95 2.98 2.51 15.93
CA ARG A 95 2.83 2.73 17.38
C ARG A 95 3.62 1.65 18.10
N ASP A 96 4.94 1.66 17.84
CA ASP A 96 5.84 0.62 18.34
C ASP A 96 6.11 0.79 19.82
N ASN A 97 5.97 -0.30 20.56
CA ASN A 97 6.37 -0.40 21.97
C ASN A 97 6.57 -1.87 22.34
N LEU A 98 7.33 -2.13 23.42
CA LEU A 98 7.38 -3.48 23.98
C LEU A 98 6.00 -3.86 24.51
N LEU A 99 5.62 -5.13 24.39
CA LEU A 99 4.26 -5.61 24.71
C LEU A 99 3.75 -5.12 26.06
N PHE A 100 4.58 -5.18 27.10
CA PHE A 100 4.18 -4.76 28.45
C PHE A 100 3.99 -3.24 28.64
N LYS A 101 4.37 -2.43 27.62
CA LYS A 101 4.18 -0.98 27.61
C LYS A 101 3.20 -0.52 26.52
N MET A 102 2.80 -1.44 25.63
CA MET A 102 1.89 -1.13 24.54
C MET A 102 0.48 -0.90 25.12
N SER A 103 -0.13 0.24 24.79
CA SER A 103 -1.51 0.50 25.17
C SER A 103 -2.48 -0.24 24.24
N ALA A 104 -3.71 -0.51 24.74
CA ALA A 104 -4.78 -1.03 23.89
C ALA A 104 -5.12 -0.07 22.74
N GLU A 105 -5.06 1.23 23.02
CA GLU A 105 -5.29 2.26 22.01
C GLU A 105 -4.26 2.21 20.86
N ASP A 106 -2.96 2.06 21.16
CA ASP A 106 -1.92 1.89 20.15
C ASP A 106 -2.13 0.62 19.32
N TRP A 107 -2.58 -0.45 19.96
CA TRP A 107 -2.96 -1.70 19.31
C TRP A 107 -4.13 -1.48 18.35
N ASP A 108 -5.23 -0.92 18.84
CA ASP A 108 -6.46 -0.72 18.07
C ASP A 108 -6.26 0.25 16.91
N GLN A 109 -5.51 1.34 17.10
CA GLN A 109 -5.18 2.29 16.04
C GLN A 109 -4.41 1.62 14.90
N VAL A 110 -3.40 0.81 15.21
CA VAL A 110 -2.60 0.13 14.18
C VAL A 110 -3.45 -0.88 13.42
N LEU A 111 -4.22 -1.73 14.10
CA LEU A 111 -5.11 -2.68 13.43
C LEU A 111 -6.21 -1.95 12.64
N GLY A 112 -6.74 -0.86 13.19
CA GLY A 112 -7.76 -0.03 12.56
C GLY A 112 -7.32 0.54 11.21
N VAL A 113 -6.14 1.17 11.17
CA VAL A 113 -5.64 1.76 9.94
C VAL A 113 -5.19 0.68 8.94
N HIS A 114 -4.39 -0.29 9.38
CA HIS A 114 -3.81 -1.27 8.47
C HIS A 114 -4.80 -2.33 7.98
N LEU A 115 -5.39 -3.08 8.91
CA LEU A 115 -6.17 -4.26 8.55
C LEU A 115 -7.64 -3.92 8.27
N ARG A 116 -8.27 -3.17 9.20
CA ARG A 116 -9.66 -2.73 9.00
C ARG A 116 -9.76 -1.75 7.82
N GLY A 117 -8.79 -0.82 7.67
CA GLY A 117 -8.76 0.12 6.55
C GLY A 117 -8.66 -0.60 5.20
N ALA A 118 -7.78 -1.58 5.06
CA ALA A 118 -7.68 -2.38 3.85
C ALA A 118 -8.97 -3.17 3.56
N PHE A 119 -9.63 -3.69 4.60
CA PHE A 119 -10.93 -4.34 4.46
C PHE A 119 -11.99 -3.36 3.93
N LEU A 120 -12.12 -2.17 4.51
CA LEU A 120 -13.11 -1.16 4.11
C LEU A 120 -12.87 -0.67 2.68
N MET A 121 -11.63 -0.32 2.35
CA MET A 121 -11.26 0.10 1.00
C MET A 121 -11.55 -0.99 -0.04
N THR A 122 -11.22 -2.24 0.28
CA THR A 122 -11.49 -3.37 -0.62
C THR A 122 -13.01 -3.59 -0.77
N LYS A 123 -13.78 -3.54 0.33
CA LYS A 123 -15.24 -3.68 0.32
C LYS A 123 -15.91 -2.61 -0.56
N ALA A 124 -15.44 -1.37 -0.49
CA ALA A 124 -15.99 -0.28 -1.31
C ALA A 124 -15.58 -0.39 -2.79
N ALA A 125 -14.30 -0.69 -3.08
CA ALA A 125 -13.79 -0.72 -4.44
C ALA A 125 -14.17 -1.98 -5.22
N GLN A 126 -14.34 -3.14 -4.57
CA GLN A 126 -14.59 -4.42 -5.25
C GLN A 126 -15.82 -4.42 -6.15
N LYS A 127 -16.86 -3.64 -5.85
CA LYS A 127 -18.06 -3.53 -6.68
C LYS A 127 -17.70 -3.13 -8.12
N HIS A 128 -16.88 -2.11 -8.27
CA HIS A 128 -16.43 -1.63 -9.58
C HIS A 128 -15.59 -2.69 -10.32
N MET A 129 -14.78 -3.45 -9.59
CA MET A 129 -13.97 -4.53 -10.14
C MET A 129 -14.84 -5.71 -10.59
N VAL A 130 -15.86 -6.09 -9.82
CA VAL A 130 -16.82 -7.14 -10.17
C VAL A 130 -17.61 -6.75 -11.41
N ASP A 131 -18.16 -5.53 -11.45
CA ASP A 131 -18.91 -5.01 -12.59
C ASP A 131 -18.05 -4.97 -13.87
N ALA A 132 -16.75 -4.66 -13.74
CA ALA A 132 -15.79 -4.67 -14.84
C ALA A 132 -15.29 -6.08 -15.23
N ASN A 133 -15.58 -7.11 -14.44
CA ASN A 133 -14.96 -8.44 -14.51
C ASN A 133 -13.43 -8.38 -14.63
N TYR A 134 -12.82 -7.45 -13.88
CA TYR A 134 -11.39 -7.20 -13.84
C TYR A 134 -11.03 -6.43 -12.56
N GLY A 135 -9.95 -6.84 -11.90
CA GLY A 135 -9.44 -6.10 -10.75
C GLY A 135 -8.05 -6.55 -10.32
N ARG A 136 -7.35 -5.62 -9.66
CA ARG A 136 -6.04 -5.85 -9.05
C ARG A 136 -6.05 -5.26 -7.65
N ILE A 137 -5.93 -6.10 -6.63
CA ILE A 137 -5.85 -5.69 -5.23
C ILE A 137 -4.45 -5.99 -4.73
N ILE A 138 -3.72 -4.97 -4.30
CA ILE A 138 -2.37 -5.09 -3.78
C ILE A 138 -2.34 -4.57 -2.34
N ASN A 139 -2.04 -5.44 -1.39
CA ASN A 139 -2.01 -5.13 0.02
C ASN A 139 -0.57 -5.00 0.51
N LEU A 140 -0.20 -3.87 1.11
CA LEU A 140 1.13 -3.67 1.68
C LEU A 140 1.24 -4.37 3.05
N SER A 141 1.91 -5.53 3.05
CA SER A 141 2.39 -6.20 4.24
C SER A 141 3.75 -5.61 4.67
N SER A 142 4.60 -6.40 5.25
CA SER A 142 5.97 -6.07 5.68
C SER A 142 6.73 -7.35 6.00
N SER A 143 8.06 -7.32 5.96
CA SER A 143 8.89 -8.35 6.57
C SER A 143 8.62 -8.51 8.08
N SER A 144 8.13 -7.46 8.75
CA SER A 144 7.72 -7.52 10.16
C SER A 144 6.53 -8.46 10.42
N ALA A 145 5.83 -8.92 9.38
CA ALA A 145 4.82 -9.99 9.51
C ALA A 145 5.40 -11.31 10.04
N LEU A 146 6.72 -11.51 9.90
CA LEU A 146 7.45 -12.66 10.44
C LEU A 146 7.83 -12.49 11.92
N GLY A 147 7.52 -11.34 12.51
CA GLY A 147 7.84 -10.96 13.86
C GLY A 147 8.95 -9.92 13.94
N ASN A 148 8.72 -8.86 14.70
CA ASN A 148 9.72 -7.83 15.00
C ASN A 148 9.53 -7.32 16.42
N ARG A 149 10.66 -7.21 17.15
CA ARG A 149 10.64 -6.79 18.55
C ARG A 149 10.07 -5.37 18.69
N GLY A 150 9.06 -5.21 19.55
CA GLY A 150 8.39 -3.93 19.80
C GLY A 150 7.28 -3.60 18.80
N GLN A 151 6.93 -4.51 17.89
CA GLN A 151 5.92 -4.33 16.86
C GLN A 151 4.79 -5.37 16.96
N ALA A 152 4.35 -5.74 18.14
CA ALA A 152 3.32 -6.76 18.30
C ALA A 152 2.03 -6.41 17.53
N ASN A 153 1.56 -5.17 17.61
CA ASN A 153 0.42 -4.64 16.86
C ASN A 153 0.67 -4.63 15.34
N TYR A 154 1.79 -4.06 14.90
CA TYR A 154 2.15 -3.94 13.50
C TYR A 154 2.38 -5.31 12.84
N SER A 155 3.13 -6.19 13.51
CA SER A 155 3.36 -7.57 13.02
C SER A 155 2.06 -8.34 12.89
N ALA A 156 1.15 -8.25 13.87
CA ALA A 156 -0.17 -8.87 13.81
C ALA A 156 -1.00 -8.33 12.64
N ALA A 157 -1.03 -7.01 12.45
CA ALA A 157 -1.75 -6.39 11.33
C ALA A 157 -1.19 -6.84 9.98
N LYS A 158 0.16 -6.85 9.83
CA LYS A 158 0.81 -7.21 8.57
C LYS A 158 0.77 -8.71 8.26
N ALA A 159 0.76 -9.57 9.28
CA ALA A 159 0.48 -11.00 9.11
C ALA A 159 -1.00 -11.26 8.75
N GLY A 160 -1.93 -10.57 9.43
CA GLY A 160 -3.36 -10.59 9.10
C GLY A 160 -3.66 -10.17 7.66
N MET A 161 -2.93 -9.17 7.16
CA MET A 161 -3.01 -8.71 5.76
C MET A 161 -2.70 -9.83 4.76
N GLN A 162 -1.72 -10.70 5.06
CA GLN A 162 -1.37 -11.83 4.20
C GLN A 162 -2.49 -12.88 4.16
N GLY A 163 -3.12 -13.17 5.30
CA GLY A 163 -4.30 -14.04 5.39
C GLY A 163 -5.50 -13.47 4.64
N PHE A 164 -5.80 -12.19 4.85
CA PHE A 164 -6.85 -11.46 4.16
C PHE A 164 -6.66 -11.50 2.63
N THR A 165 -5.46 -11.24 2.14
CA THR A 165 -5.11 -11.32 0.72
C THR A 165 -5.43 -12.68 0.11
N LYS A 166 -5.08 -13.78 0.79
CA LYS A 166 -5.36 -15.15 0.31
C LYS A 166 -6.85 -15.44 0.22
N THR A 167 -7.64 -14.91 1.16
CA THR A 167 -9.10 -15.02 1.14
C THR A 167 -9.68 -14.27 -0.05
N LEU A 168 -9.29 -13.02 -0.26
CA LEU A 168 -9.72 -12.22 -1.42
C LEU A 168 -9.42 -12.90 -2.76
N ALA A 169 -8.24 -13.49 -2.90
CA ALA A 169 -7.84 -14.22 -4.10
C ALA A 169 -8.80 -15.39 -4.41
N LYS A 170 -9.27 -16.10 -3.37
CA LYS A 170 -10.22 -17.21 -3.53
C LYS A 170 -11.65 -16.74 -3.84
N GLU A 171 -12.11 -15.69 -3.16
CA GLU A 171 -13.48 -15.20 -3.29
C GLU A 171 -13.71 -14.44 -4.60
N LEU A 172 -12.73 -13.64 -5.02
CA LEU A 172 -12.87 -12.71 -6.14
C LEU A 172 -12.28 -13.26 -7.46
N GLY A 173 -11.53 -14.35 -7.43
CA GLY A 173 -10.87 -14.91 -8.62
C GLY A 173 -11.83 -15.24 -9.77
N ARG A 174 -13.06 -15.65 -9.47
CA ARG A 174 -14.11 -15.90 -10.48
C ARG A 174 -14.52 -14.68 -11.31
N TYR A 175 -14.17 -13.47 -10.84
CA TYR A 175 -14.40 -12.20 -11.53
C TYR A 175 -13.13 -11.66 -12.20
N SER A 176 -12.14 -12.50 -12.47
CA SER A 176 -10.84 -12.08 -13.03
C SER A 176 -10.09 -11.05 -12.17
N ILE A 177 -10.37 -11.03 -10.85
CA ILE A 177 -9.71 -10.17 -9.87
C ILE A 177 -8.59 -10.95 -9.21
N THR A 178 -7.37 -10.40 -9.22
CA THR A 178 -6.25 -10.93 -8.44
C THR A 178 -6.03 -10.12 -7.18
N ALA A 179 -5.62 -10.80 -6.11
CA ALA A 179 -5.25 -10.16 -4.85
C ALA A 179 -3.87 -10.67 -4.41
N ASN A 180 -2.92 -9.75 -4.19
CA ASN A 180 -1.57 -10.10 -3.77
C ASN A 180 -1.10 -9.19 -2.62
N SER A 181 -0.17 -9.69 -1.83
CA SER A 181 0.48 -8.93 -0.76
C SER A 181 1.93 -8.66 -1.15
N VAL A 182 2.35 -7.41 -1.06
CA VAL A 182 3.76 -7.01 -1.18
C VAL A 182 4.29 -6.74 0.23
N ALA A 183 5.40 -7.36 0.58
CA ALA A 183 6.01 -7.30 1.91
C ALA A 183 7.40 -6.66 1.82
N PRO A 184 7.52 -5.31 1.93
CA PRO A 184 8.81 -4.66 1.92
C PRO A 184 9.67 -5.05 3.13
N GLY A 185 10.98 -5.08 2.92
CA GLY A 185 11.98 -5.07 3.99
C GLY A 185 12.28 -3.65 4.45
N PHE A 186 13.56 -3.32 4.59
CA PHE A 186 13.98 -1.95 4.93
C PHE A 186 13.91 -1.05 3.69
N ILE A 187 13.00 -0.08 3.70
CA ILE A 187 12.82 0.92 2.64
C ILE A 187 13.08 2.33 3.21
N VAL A 188 13.82 3.16 2.47
CA VAL A 188 14.12 4.54 2.81
C VAL A 188 12.84 5.38 2.72
N THR A 189 12.32 5.82 3.86
CA THR A 189 11.10 6.64 3.99
C THR A 189 11.17 7.48 5.26
N ASP A 190 10.27 8.46 5.41
CA ASP A 190 10.12 9.22 6.66
C ASP A 190 9.84 8.30 7.86
N MET A 191 9.12 7.21 7.66
CA MET A 191 8.82 6.22 8.69
C MET A 191 10.09 5.55 9.23
N THR A 192 11.02 5.17 8.36
CA THR A 192 12.31 4.58 8.75
C THR A 192 13.26 5.64 9.31
N ALA A 193 13.20 6.89 8.84
CA ALA A 193 13.94 8.02 9.43
C ALA A 193 13.46 8.32 10.86
N ALA A 194 12.16 8.34 11.10
CA ALA A 194 11.60 8.47 12.44
C ALA A 194 12.00 7.32 13.36
N THR A 195 12.15 6.10 12.83
CA THR A 195 12.66 4.95 13.59
C THR A 195 14.12 5.14 13.99
N ALA A 196 14.98 5.61 13.07
CA ALA A 196 16.38 5.92 13.36
C ALA A 196 16.50 6.97 14.48
N ALA A 197 15.72 8.05 14.41
CA ALA A 197 15.67 9.09 15.44
C ALA A 197 15.27 8.53 16.82
N ARG A 198 14.29 7.62 16.86
CA ARG A 198 13.82 6.97 18.10
C ARG A 198 14.91 6.11 18.76
N VAL A 199 15.75 5.45 17.97
CA VAL A 199 16.89 4.66 18.47
C VAL A 199 18.17 5.50 18.65
N LYS A 200 18.07 6.83 18.47
CA LYS A 200 19.17 7.80 18.62
C LYS A 200 20.36 7.53 17.68
N MET A 201 20.09 7.10 16.48
CA MET A 201 21.08 6.94 15.39
C MET A 201 20.86 8.01 14.33
N SER A 202 21.94 8.41 13.63
CA SER A 202 21.78 9.16 12.39
C SER A 202 21.07 8.27 11.35
N PHE A 203 20.29 8.88 10.45
CA PHE A 203 19.60 8.09 9.43
C PHE A 203 20.56 7.40 8.47
N GLU A 204 21.70 8.03 8.20
CA GLU A 204 22.77 7.46 7.39
C GLU A 204 23.40 6.23 8.04
N ASP A 205 23.77 6.29 9.33
CA ASP A 205 24.31 5.15 10.06
C ASP A 205 23.29 4.00 10.15
N PHE A 206 22.01 4.34 10.34
CA PHE A 206 20.93 3.36 10.39
C PHE A 206 20.76 2.63 9.06
N GLN A 207 20.82 3.33 7.93
CA GLN A 207 20.82 2.74 6.59
C GLN A 207 22.06 1.88 6.35
N ALA A 208 23.25 2.37 6.71
CA ALA A 208 24.50 1.63 6.54
C ALA A 208 24.51 0.33 7.37
N ALA A 209 23.98 0.36 8.58
CA ALA A 209 23.83 -0.83 9.43
C ALA A 209 22.86 -1.84 8.83
N ALA A 210 21.73 -1.39 8.30
CA ALA A 210 20.75 -2.24 7.62
C ALA A 210 21.31 -2.85 6.33
N ALA A 211 21.97 -2.05 5.50
CA ALA A 211 22.58 -2.51 4.23
C ALA A 211 23.54 -3.68 4.40
N LYS A 212 24.32 -3.72 5.51
CA LYS A 212 25.24 -4.82 5.83
C LYS A 212 24.54 -6.17 6.05
N GLN A 213 23.24 -6.15 6.41
CA GLN A 213 22.45 -7.35 6.68
C GLN A 213 21.62 -7.78 5.46
N ILE A 214 21.53 -6.94 4.43
CA ILE A 214 20.75 -7.19 3.23
C ILE A 214 21.66 -7.84 2.17
N ALA A 215 21.22 -8.95 1.59
CA ALA A 215 22.05 -9.74 0.67
C ALA A 215 22.51 -8.96 -0.57
N VAL A 216 21.66 -8.04 -1.11
CA VAL A 216 22.05 -7.17 -2.24
C VAL A 216 22.94 -5.99 -1.82
N GLY A 217 23.31 -5.86 -0.55
CA GLY A 217 24.26 -4.86 -0.05
C GLY A 217 23.75 -3.41 -0.01
N ARG A 218 22.48 -3.18 -0.19
CA ARG A 218 21.85 -1.86 -0.09
C ARG A 218 20.47 -1.91 0.57
N VAL A 219 20.03 -0.80 1.12
CA VAL A 219 18.65 -0.60 1.52
C VAL A 219 17.75 -0.40 0.29
N GLY A 220 16.46 -0.70 0.43
CA GLY A 220 15.47 -0.49 -0.63
C GLY A 220 15.04 0.97 -0.73
N GLN A 221 14.62 1.38 -1.92
CA GLN A 221 13.99 2.66 -2.19
C GLN A 221 12.47 2.45 -2.42
N PRO A 222 11.62 3.47 -2.25
CA PRO A 222 10.20 3.38 -2.56
C PRO A 222 9.92 2.86 -3.97
N GLU A 223 10.79 3.16 -4.94
CA GLU A 223 10.71 2.73 -6.33
C GLU A 223 10.90 1.21 -6.49
N ASP A 224 11.71 0.55 -5.65
CA ASP A 224 11.87 -0.91 -5.66
C ASP A 224 10.51 -1.60 -5.38
N VAL A 225 9.72 -1.03 -4.46
CA VAL A 225 8.37 -1.50 -4.15
C VAL A 225 7.38 -1.15 -5.26
N ALA A 226 7.45 0.08 -5.79
CA ALA A 226 6.56 0.56 -6.83
C ALA A 226 6.67 -0.27 -8.12
N HIS A 227 7.86 -0.73 -8.51
CA HIS A 227 8.08 -1.60 -9.66
C HIS A 227 7.37 -2.96 -9.49
N THR A 228 7.43 -3.55 -8.30
CA THR A 228 6.73 -4.81 -8.01
C THR A 228 5.21 -4.62 -8.06
N ILE A 229 4.71 -3.51 -7.51
CA ILE A 229 3.27 -3.18 -7.54
C ILE A 229 2.80 -2.91 -8.96
N SER A 230 3.58 -2.21 -9.78
CA SER A 230 3.32 -1.97 -11.20
C SER A 230 3.14 -3.29 -11.96
N TYR A 231 4.04 -4.26 -11.75
CA TYR A 231 3.88 -5.60 -12.33
C TYR A 231 2.57 -6.26 -11.89
N LEU A 232 2.28 -6.27 -10.59
CA LEU A 232 1.06 -6.89 -10.05
C LEU A 232 -0.24 -6.21 -10.50
N ALA A 233 -0.18 -4.91 -10.82
CA ALA A 233 -1.30 -4.14 -11.36
C ALA A 233 -1.50 -4.36 -12.87
N SER A 234 -0.54 -4.95 -13.57
CA SER A 234 -0.58 -5.17 -15.02
C SER A 234 -1.43 -6.40 -15.42
N ASP A 235 -1.68 -6.53 -16.72
CA ASP A 235 -2.32 -7.73 -17.29
C ASP A 235 -1.42 -8.96 -17.21
N GLY A 236 -0.10 -8.75 -17.32
CA GLY A 236 0.90 -9.82 -17.23
C GLY A 236 0.88 -10.57 -15.90
N ALA A 237 0.32 -9.97 -14.85
CA ALA A 237 0.15 -10.62 -13.55
C ALA A 237 -1.20 -11.34 -13.36
N GLY A 238 -1.98 -11.54 -14.42
CA GLY A 238 -3.33 -12.13 -14.34
C GLY A 238 -3.38 -13.56 -13.76
N TYR A 239 -2.25 -14.26 -13.70
CA TYR A 239 -2.15 -15.61 -13.09
C TYR A 239 -1.39 -15.61 -11.76
N VAL A 240 -1.04 -14.42 -11.25
CA VAL A 240 -0.41 -14.23 -9.93
C VAL A 240 -1.48 -13.75 -8.95
N SER A 241 -1.95 -14.64 -8.07
CA SER A 241 -2.99 -14.33 -7.09
C SER A 241 -2.80 -15.10 -5.80
N GLY A 242 -3.09 -14.47 -4.66
CA GLY A 242 -2.94 -15.04 -3.33
C GLY A 242 -1.49 -15.10 -2.82
N GLN A 243 -0.55 -14.44 -3.51
CA GLN A 243 0.86 -14.52 -3.19
C GLN A 243 1.30 -13.45 -2.18
N VAL A 244 2.37 -13.77 -1.44
CA VAL A 244 3.13 -12.82 -0.63
C VAL A 244 4.49 -12.64 -1.27
N ILE A 245 4.75 -11.45 -1.81
CA ILE A 245 5.99 -11.13 -2.49
C ILE A 245 6.84 -10.24 -1.59
N TYR A 246 7.97 -10.76 -1.12
CA TYR A 246 8.92 -10.00 -0.32
C TYR A 246 9.82 -9.15 -1.22
N VAL A 247 9.85 -7.84 -0.95
CA VAL A 247 10.74 -6.88 -1.62
C VAL A 247 11.74 -6.40 -0.57
N ALA A 248 12.73 -7.25 -0.30
CA ALA A 248 13.61 -7.10 0.86
C ALA A 248 15.12 -7.20 0.54
N GLY A 249 15.49 -7.35 -0.74
CA GLY A 249 16.89 -7.45 -1.16
C GLY A 249 17.59 -8.75 -0.80
N GLY A 250 16.84 -9.77 -0.36
CA GLY A 250 17.38 -11.09 -0.02
C GLY A 250 16.33 -11.99 0.64
N PRO A 251 16.66 -13.26 0.91
CA PRO A 251 15.79 -14.15 1.65
C PRO A 251 15.60 -13.63 3.08
N LEU A 252 14.43 -13.88 3.63
CA LEU A 252 14.09 -13.59 5.02
C LEU A 252 14.03 -14.91 5.78
N ASN A 253 14.76 -14.98 6.90
CA ASN A 253 14.80 -16.15 7.78
C ASN A 253 13.67 -16.10 8.78
#